data_e5969e0a0f9f969782bd3bdd70431039
#
_entry.id   e5969e0a0f9f969782bd3bdd70431039
#
_cell.length_a   1.000
_cell.length_b   1.000
_cell.length_c   1.000
_cell.angle_alpha   90.00
_cell.angle_beta   90.00
_cell.angle_gamma   90.00
#
_symmetry.space_group_name_H-M   'P 1'
#
loop_
_entity.id
_entity.type
_entity.pdbx_description
1 polymer ?
#
loop_
_entity_poly.entity_id
_entity_poly.type
_entity_poly.pdbx_seq_one_letter_code
_entity_poly.pdbx_strand_id
1 'polypeptide(L)'
;MNEPQQNQKPPQRLDRREALGLMLALGGLTGLPESGHALVPEGPSSAPDEVFDAIDAVLKTTRDIWNSQDFARLKEVWDADDPEPWYVPEEIEAPFFSWPEIEKYWNPGRKVLQGFRWDYDNLRVKLVADDLALAIFDHFYEIQLIFGPQEPTAGFDRVLTLFRKTPDGWRHILYAQCPLGPEAYVRAMRKGFVRPDFEEFKKSLK
;
A
#
# COMPACT_ATOMS: atom_id res chain seq x y z
N MET A 1 -32.54 38.62 39.07
CA MET A 1 -32.00 38.71 37.71
C MET A 1 -31.21 37.47 37.48
N ASN A 2 -31.80 36.50 36.76
CA ASN A 2 -31.16 35.24 36.41
C ASN A 2 -30.79 35.28 34.91
N GLU A 3 -29.50 35.24 34.59
CA GLU A 3 -29.03 35.07 33.25
C GLU A 3 -29.34 33.63 32.74
N PRO A 4 -29.79 33.50 31.48
CA PRO A 4 -30.02 32.17 30.91
C PRO A 4 -28.68 31.51 30.50
N GLN A 5 -28.43 30.31 31.03
CA GLN A 5 -27.35 29.45 30.60
C GLN A 5 -27.48 29.12 29.10
N GLN A 6 -26.49 29.49 28.31
CA GLN A 6 -26.34 29.08 26.93
C GLN A 6 -26.10 27.56 26.85
N ASN A 7 -27.05 26.89 26.29
CA ASN A 7 -27.05 25.45 26.02
C ASN A 7 -26.05 25.18 24.87
N GLN A 8 -24.78 24.86 25.21
CA GLN A 8 -23.78 24.43 24.23
C GLN A 8 -24.16 23.04 23.76
N LYS A 9 -24.56 22.97 22.50
CA LYS A 9 -24.80 21.73 21.79
C LYS A 9 -23.49 20.92 21.74
N PRO A 10 -23.46 19.62 22.12
CA PRO A 10 -22.26 18.82 22.02
C PRO A 10 -21.80 18.72 20.56
N PRO A 11 -20.48 18.61 20.28
CA PRO A 11 -19.98 18.48 18.93
C PRO A 11 -20.58 17.23 18.28
N GLN A 12 -21.21 17.42 17.13
CA GLN A 12 -21.72 16.31 16.32
C GLN A 12 -20.55 15.41 15.95
N ARG A 13 -20.61 14.14 16.37
CA ARG A 13 -19.74 13.11 15.83
C ARG A 13 -20.09 12.92 14.35
N LEU A 14 -19.17 13.23 13.46
CA LEU A 14 -19.26 12.89 12.05
C LEU A 14 -19.52 11.38 11.92
N ASP A 15 -20.59 11.02 11.22
CA ASP A 15 -20.88 9.64 10.89
C ASP A 15 -19.75 9.12 9.97
N ARG A 16 -19.39 7.83 10.12
CA ARG A 16 -18.36 7.17 9.27
C ARG A 16 -18.64 7.36 7.78
N ARG A 17 -19.91 7.49 7.39
CA ARG A 17 -20.32 7.78 6.01
C ARG A 17 -19.98 9.20 5.56
N GLU A 18 -20.09 10.18 6.43
CA GLU A 18 -19.72 11.57 6.15
C GLU A 18 -18.20 11.76 6.09
N ALA A 19 -17.43 11.03 6.93
CA ALA A 19 -15.97 11.03 6.88
C ALA A 19 -15.44 10.38 5.59
N LEU A 20 -16.05 9.28 5.13
CA LEU A 20 -15.73 8.68 3.82
C LEU A 20 -16.11 9.63 2.65
N GLY A 21 -17.27 10.29 2.74
CA GLY A 21 -17.71 11.25 1.72
C GLY A 21 -16.79 12.46 1.60
N LEU A 22 -16.21 12.92 2.70
CA LEU A 22 -15.24 14.03 2.69
C LEU A 22 -13.88 13.64 2.10
N MET A 23 -13.43 12.39 2.29
CA MET A 23 -12.24 11.87 1.63
C MET A 23 -12.45 11.67 0.12
N LEU A 24 -13.65 11.32 -0.31
CA LEU A 24 -13.99 11.10 -1.72
C LEU A 24 -14.20 12.42 -2.50
N ALA A 25 -14.62 13.50 -1.84
CA ALA A 25 -14.78 14.82 -2.48
C ALA A 25 -13.43 15.48 -2.83
N LEU A 26 -12.31 15.00 -2.30
CA LEU A 26 -10.95 15.47 -2.62
C LEU A 26 -10.29 14.69 -3.76
N GLY A 27 -10.91 13.60 -4.23
CA GLY A 27 -10.37 12.71 -5.27
C GLY A 27 -10.55 13.17 -6.72
N GLY A 28 -11.10 14.34 -6.97
CA GLY A 28 -11.39 14.88 -8.31
C GLY A 28 -10.23 15.60 -9.02
N LEU A 29 -8.98 15.32 -8.69
CA LEU A 29 -7.81 15.88 -9.39
C LEU A 29 -7.16 14.81 -10.26
N THR A 30 -7.59 14.74 -11.52
CA THR A 30 -6.90 14.06 -12.60
C THR A 30 -5.54 14.73 -12.83
N GLY A 31 -4.49 14.06 -12.41
CA GLY A 31 -3.11 14.52 -12.59
C GLY A 31 -2.31 14.41 -11.31
N LEU A 32 -1.99 13.18 -10.91
CA LEU A 32 -0.85 12.98 -10.02
C LEU A 32 0.39 13.45 -10.79
N PRO A 33 1.23 14.36 -10.24
CA PRO A 33 2.50 14.68 -10.88
C PRO A 33 3.32 13.39 -11.01
N GLU A 34 3.95 13.18 -12.16
CA GLU A 34 4.86 12.05 -12.45
C GLU A 34 6.07 11.95 -11.51
N SER A 35 6.24 12.86 -10.60
CA SER A 35 7.22 12.78 -9.52
C SER A 35 6.54 12.23 -8.27
N GLY A 36 6.23 10.95 -8.26
CA GLY A 36 5.78 10.21 -7.08
C GLY A 36 6.75 10.45 -5.92
N HIS A 37 6.22 10.85 -4.77
CA HIS A 37 7.06 10.97 -3.58
C HIS A 37 7.44 9.56 -3.15
N ALA A 38 8.69 9.17 -3.40
CA ALA A 38 9.25 7.95 -2.89
C ALA A 38 9.06 7.91 -1.37
N LEU A 39 8.35 6.90 -0.86
CA LEU A 39 8.18 6.65 0.57
C LEU A 39 9.40 5.91 1.12
N VAL A 40 9.98 5.06 0.29
CA VAL A 40 11.25 4.40 0.54
C VAL A 40 12.34 5.25 -0.12
N PRO A 41 13.31 5.80 0.63
CA PRO A 41 14.38 6.58 0.05
C PRO A 41 15.17 5.75 -0.96
N GLU A 42 15.46 6.33 -2.13
CA GLU A 42 16.37 5.73 -3.09
C GLU A 42 17.73 5.44 -2.44
N GLY A 43 18.33 4.33 -2.79
CA GLY A 43 19.63 3.95 -2.28
C GLY A 43 19.98 2.49 -2.60
N PRO A 44 21.24 2.12 -2.50
CA PRO A 44 21.65 0.76 -2.79
C PRO A 44 21.06 -0.22 -1.79
N SER A 45 20.64 -1.37 -2.29
CA SER A 45 20.38 -2.55 -1.47
C SER A 45 21.66 -3.04 -0.80
N SER A 46 21.54 -3.59 0.40
CA SER A 46 22.68 -4.23 1.06
C SER A 46 22.80 -5.74 0.74
N ALA A 47 21.85 -6.28 -0.02
CA ALA A 47 21.92 -7.64 -0.51
C ALA A 47 22.87 -7.75 -1.71
N PRO A 48 23.48 -8.92 -1.96
CA PRO A 48 24.16 -9.21 -3.22
C PRO A 48 23.21 -9.03 -4.41
N ASP A 49 23.73 -8.60 -5.56
CA ASP A 49 22.94 -8.33 -6.77
C ASP A 49 22.08 -9.54 -7.19
N GLU A 50 22.63 -10.74 -7.10
CA GLU A 50 21.90 -11.98 -7.41
C GLU A 50 20.66 -12.21 -6.52
N VAL A 51 20.74 -11.81 -5.26
CA VAL A 51 19.60 -11.90 -4.32
C VAL A 51 18.59 -10.81 -4.63
N PHE A 52 19.07 -9.60 -4.90
CA PHE A 52 18.22 -8.49 -5.32
C PHE A 52 17.41 -8.84 -6.57
N ASP A 53 18.09 -9.29 -7.63
CA ASP A 53 17.46 -9.66 -8.90
C ASP A 53 16.44 -10.79 -8.73
N ALA A 54 16.75 -11.77 -7.90
CA ALA A 54 15.84 -12.88 -7.62
C ALA A 54 14.57 -12.42 -6.85
N ILE A 55 14.72 -11.54 -5.87
CA ILE A 55 13.57 -10.96 -5.15
C ILE A 55 12.74 -10.05 -6.07
N ASP A 56 13.38 -9.22 -6.88
CA ASP A 56 12.72 -8.37 -7.86
C ASP A 56 11.92 -9.20 -8.88
N ALA A 57 12.46 -10.34 -9.31
CA ALA A 57 11.73 -11.29 -10.19
C ALA A 57 10.46 -11.84 -9.52
N VAL A 58 10.51 -12.16 -8.22
CA VAL A 58 9.32 -12.61 -7.45
C VAL A 58 8.28 -11.48 -7.40
N LEU A 59 8.70 -10.24 -7.13
CA LEU A 59 7.79 -9.10 -7.07
C LEU A 59 7.19 -8.78 -8.45
N LYS A 60 7.94 -8.88 -9.53
CA LYS A 60 7.42 -8.77 -10.89
C LYS A 60 6.34 -9.82 -11.17
N THR A 61 6.59 -11.07 -10.77
CA THR A 61 5.61 -12.15 -10.89
C THR A 61 4.38 -11.87 -10.03
N THR A 62 4.56 -11.38 -8.80
CA THR A 62 3.46 -10.97 -7.91
C THR A 62 2.60 -9.89 -8.57
N ARG A 63 3.22 -8.86 -9.15
CA ARG A 63 2.53 -7.80 -9.90
C ARG A 63 1.72 -8.37 -11.07
N ASP A 64 2.35 -9.22 -11.86
CA ASP A 64 1.71 -9.77 -13.05
C ASP A 64 0.49 -10.65 -12.68
N ILE A 65 0.57 -11.40 -11.56
CA ILE A 65 -0.55 -12.18 -11.04
C ILE A 65 -1.68 -11.25 -10.57
N TRP A 66 -1.39 -10.25 -9.75
CA TRP A 66 -2.39 -9.28 -9.29
C TRP A 66 -3.08 -8.61 -10.49
N ASN A 67 -2.32 -8.14 -11.47
CA ASN A 67 -2.83 -7.43 -12.63
C ASN A 67 -3.60 -8.33 -13.62
N SER A 68 -3.35 -9.63 -13.60
CA SER A 68 -4.14 -10.61 -14.38
C SER A 68 -5.50 -10.92 -13.77
N GLN A 69 -5.75 -10.53 -12.51
CA GLN A 69 -6.92 -10.90 -11.72
C GLN A 69 -7.05 -12.42 -11.45
N ASP A 70 -6.00 -13.19 -11.69
CA ASP A 70 -5.95 -14.63 -11.36
C ASP A 70 -5.32 -14.82 -9.97
N PHE A 71 -6.05 -14.38 -8.96
CA PHE A 71 -5.56 -14.31 -7.58
C PHE A 71 -5.28 -15.68 -6.96
N ALA A 72 -5.84 -16.75 -7.51
CA ALA A 72 -5.54 -18.12 -7.06
C ALA A 72 -4.05 -18.47 -7.25
N ARG A 73 -3.37 -17.80 -8.20
CA ARG A 73 -1.95 -17.99 -8.48
C ARG A 73 -1.02 -17.28 -7.49
N LEU A 74 -1.53 -16.40 -6.65
CA LEU A 74 -0.68 -15.70 -5.68
C LEU A 74 0.12 -16.64 -4.78
N LYS A 75 -0.39 -17.82 -4.51
CA LYS A 75 0.34 -18.85 -3.76
C LYS A 75 1.62 -19.33 -4.45
N GLU A 76 1.76 -19.18 -5.76
CA GLU A 76 2.97 -19.54 -6.52
C GLU A 76 4.21 -18.72 -6.12
N VAL A 77 4.02 -17.52 -5.61
CA VAL A 77 5.08 -16.61 -5.16
C VAL A 77 5.30 -16.65 -3.64
N TRP A 78 4.56 -17.50 -2.94
CA TRP A 78 4.69 -17.75 -1.51
C TRP A 78 5.29 -19.13 -1.23
N ASP A 79 5.90 -19.29 -0.04
CA ASP A 79 6.28 -20.58 0.48
C ASP A 79 5.01 -21.35 0.90
N ALA A 80 4.50 -22.15 -0.03
CA ALA A 80 3.23 -22.87 0.17
C ALA A 80 3.26 -23.87 1.33
N ASP A 81 4.46 -24.28 1.73
CA ASP A 81 4.69 -25.22 2.84
C ASP A 81 4.91 -24.49 4.18
N ASP A 82 4.92 -23.15 4.20
CA ASP A 82 5.00 -22.41 5.45
C ASP A 82 3.75 -22.69 6.32
N PRO A 83 3.93 -23.25 7.53
CA PRO A 83 2.79 -23.60 8.40
C PRO A 83 2.08 -22.36 8.98
N GLU A 84 2.73 -21.21 8.96
CA GLU A 84 2.22 -19.97 9.56
C GLU A 84 2.60 -18.75 8.69
N PRO A 85 2.06 -18.62 7.47
CA PRO A 85 2.30 -17.46 6.61
C PRO A 85 1.66 -16.21 7.23
N TRP A 86 2.40 -15.09 7.22
CA TRP A 86 1.89 -13.84 7.79
C TRP A 86 1.48 -12.87 6.69
N TYR A 87 0.21 -12.49 6.68
CA TYR A 87 -0.32 -11.49 5.77
C TYR A 87 -1.05 -10.38 6.53
N VAL A 88 -0.55 -9.15 6.40
CA VAL A 88 -1.00 -7.98 7.17
C VAL A 88 -1.46 -6.90 6.18
N PRO A 89 -2.72 -6.93 5.70
CA PRO A 89 -3.26 -5.88 4.86
C PRO A 89 -3.62 -4.64 5.69
N GLU A 90 -3.59 -3.46 5.08
CA GLU A 90 -3.78 -2.19 5.78
C GLU A 90 -5.21 -1.94 6.25
N GLU A 91 -6.19 -2.50 5.54
CA GLU A 91 -7.62 -2.26 5.77
C GLU A 91 -8.28 -3.27 6.72
N ILE A 92 -7.55 -4.30 7.16
CA ILE A 92 -8.05 -5.34 8.04
C ILE A 92 -7.52 -5.15 9.46
N GLU A 93 -8.40 -5.25 10.44
CA GLU A 93 -8.07 -5.03 11.86
C GLU A 93 -7.10 -6.10 12.41
N ALA A 94 -7.28 -7.36 12.02
CA ALA A 94 -6.47 -8.49 12.47
C ALA A 94 -5.69 -9.12 11.30
N PRO A 95 -4.37 -9.32 11.43
CA PRO A 95 -3.59 -10.05 10.44
C PRO A 95 -4.08 -11.48 10.22
N PHE A 96 -3.75 -12.05 9.07
CA PHE A 96 -3.99 -13.46 8.76
C PHE A 96 -2.72 -14.28 8.99
N PHE A 97 -2.88 -15.46 9.58
CA PHE A 97 -1.80 -16.37 9.95
C PHE A 97 -1.98 -17.78 9.39
N SER A 98 -2.97 -17.98 8.52
CA SER A 98 -3.24 -19.28 7.92
C SER A 98 -3.59 -19.17 6.44
N TRP A 99 -3.23 -20.19 5.68
CA TRP A 99 -3.55 -20.26 4.25
C TRP A 99 -5.05 -20.15 3.96
N PRO A 100 -5.98 -20.81 4.69
CA PRO A 100 -7.40 -20.66 4.41
C PRO A 100 -7.93 -19.22 4.54
N GLU A 101 -7.40 -18.44 5.50
CA GLU A 101 -7.78 -17.04 5.68
C GLU A 101 -7.21 -16.17 4.56
N ILE A 102 -5.93 -16.34 4.23
CA ILE A 102 -5.23 -15.59 3.19
C ILE A 102 -5.86 -15.85 1.81
N GLU A 103 -6.07 -17.12 1.45
CA GLU A 103 -6.68 -17.49 0.17
C GLU A 103 -8.12 -16.95 0.03
N LYS A 104 -8.88 -16.97 1.11
CA LYS A 104 -10.23 -16.38 1.14
C LYS A 104 -10.18 -14.86 0.96
N TYR A 105 -9.22 -14.19 1.55
CA TYR A 105 -9.03 -12.75 1.40
C TYR A 105 -8.59 -12.38 -0.02
N TRP A 106 -7.62 -13.08 -0.60
CA TRP A 106 -7.14 -12.83 -1.96
C TRP A 106 -8.20 -13.06 -3.04
N ASN A 107 -9.15 -13.95 -2.78
CA ASN A 107 -10.18 -14.30 -3.76
C ASN A 107 -11.58 -13.85 -3.31
N PRO A 108 -11.85 -12.53 -3.24
CA PRO A 108 -13.14 -12.00 -2.81
C PRO A 108 -14.26 -12.30 -3.80
N GLY A 109 -13.94 -12.86 -4.97
CA GLY A 109 -14.86 -13.19 -6.03
C GLY A 109 -15.29 -11.98 -6.88
N ARG A 110 -15.75 -12.25 -8.09
CA ARG A 110 -16.19 -11.24 -9.07
C ARG A 110 -17.39 -10.40 -8.62
N LYS A 111 -18.06 -10.78 -7.53
CA LYS A 111 -19.18 -10.02 -6.95
C LYS A 111 -18.72 -8.88 -6.05
N VAL A 112 -17.44 -8.79 -5.74
CA VAL A 112 -16.86 -7.80 -4.85
C VAL A 112 -15.95 -6.85 -5.61
N LEU A 113 -15.09 -7.41 -6.45
CA LEU A 113 -14.03 -6.69 -7.15
C LEU A 113 -14.34 -6.57 -8.64
N GLN A 114 -14.34 -5.35 -9.13
CA GLN A 114 -14.50 -5.04 -10.56
C GLN A 114 -13.15 -4.98 -11.28
N GLY A 115 -12.13 -4.47 -10.61
CA GLY A 115 -10.75 -4.43 -11.09
C GLY A 115 -9.77 -4.05 -10.00
N PHE A 116 -8.58 -4.57 -10.10
CA PHE A 116 -7.46 -4.25 -9.21
C PHE A 116 -6.18 -4.16 -10.03
N ARG A 117 -5.39 -3.12 -9.79
CA ARG A 117 -4.04 -2.96 -10.33
C ARG A 117 -3.06 -2.75 -9.20
N TRP A 118 -1.93 -3.44 -9.27
CA TRP A 118 -0.87 -3.43 -8.28
C TRP A 118 0.45 -3.08 -8.96
N ASP A 119 1.26 -2.24 -8.35
CA ASP A 119 2.61 -1.90 -8.81
C ASP A 119 3.52 -1.57 -7.63
N TYR A 120 4.83 -1.56 -7.87
CA TYR A 120 5.83 -1.24 -6.85
C TYR A 120 7.00 -0.47 -7.45
N ASP A 121 7.70 0.26 -6.57
CA ASP A 121 8.91 1.02 -6.91
C ASP A 121 9.85 1.09 -5.70
N ASN A 122 11.04 1.65 -5.87
CA ASN A 122 12.02 1.91 -4.81
C ASN A 122 12.36 0.69 -3.96
N LEU A 123 12.48 -0.48 -4.59
CA LEU A 123 12.82 -1.73 -3.91
C LEU A 123 14.18 -1.65 -3.23
N ARG A 124 14.22 -2.05 -1.97
CA ARG A 124 15.45 -2.28 -1.20
C ARG A 124 15.41 -3.65 -0.57
N VAL A 125 16.49 -4.39 -0.72
CA VAL A 125 16.63 -5.76 -0.21
C VAL A 125 17.80 -5.85 0.76
N LYS A 126 17.59 -6.55 1.86
CA LYS A 126 18.60 -6.87 2.85
C LYS A 126 18.63 -8.38 3.10
N LEU A 127 19.78 -9.01 2.85
CA LEU A 127 19.97 -10.39 3.27
C LEU A 127 20.12 -10.42 4.80
N VAL A 128 19.28 -11.19 5.50
CA VAL A 128 19.30 -11.32 6.97
C VAL A 128 19.87 -12.65 7.45
N ALA A 129 19.79 -13.69 6.61
CA ALA A 129 20.46 -14.96 6.76
C ALA A 129 20.69 -15.56 5.35
N ASP A 130 21.41 -16.67 5.24
CA ASP A 130 21.73 -17.28 3.94
C ASP A 130 20.49 -17.67 3.12
N ASP A 131 19.38 -17.91 3.81
CA ASP A 131 18.10 -18.32 3.24
C ASP A 131 16.94 -17.34 3.55
N LEU A 132 17.24 -16.19 4.16
CA LEU A 132 16.24 -15.18 4.52
C LEU A 132 16.61 -13.80 4.01
N ALA A 133 15.69 -13.16 3.31
CA ALA A 133 15.84 -11.79 2.81
C ALA A 133 14.65 -10.92 3.20
N LEU A 134 14.94 -9.75 3.74
CA LEU A 134 13.95 -8.71 4.03
C LEU A 134 13.94 -7.71 2.88
N ALA A 135 12.75 -7.37 2.39
CA ALA A 135 12.57 -6.32 1.40
C ALA A 135 11.59 -5.26 1.88
N ILE A 136 11.82 -4.03 1.42
CA ILE A 136 10.90 -2.90 1.58
C ILE A 136 10.78 -2.19 0.24
N PHE A 137 9.58 -1.77 -0.12
CA PHE A 137 9.30 -1.05 -1.35
C PHE A 137 8.08 -0.14 -1.23
N ASP A 138 7.96 0.81 -2.14
CA ASP A 138 6.76 1.59 -2.33
C ASP A 138 5.73 0.75 -3.09
N HIS A 139 4.50 0.74 -2.61
CA HIS A 139 3.40 -0.02 -3.19
C HIS A 139 2.31 0.94 -3.64
N PHE A 140 1.84 0.75 -4.86
CA PHE A 140 0.75 1.51 -5.47
C PHE A 140 -0.37 0.56 -5.87
N TYR A 141 -1.60 0.97 -5.63
CA TYR A 141 -2.74 0.20 -6.09
C TYR A 141 -3.86 1.11 -6.61
N GLU A 142 -4.63 0.57 -7.53
CA GLU A 142 -5.90 1.10 -7.96
C GLU A 142 -6.94 0.00 -7.84
N ILE A 143 -8.09 0.33 -7.29
CA ILE A 143 -9.14 -0.64 -7.03
C ILE A 143 -10.50 -0.06 -7.38
N GLN A 144 -11.34 -0.87 -7.98
CA GLN A 144 -12.76 -0.57 -8.17
C GLN A 144 -13.60 -1.72 -7.62
N LEU A 145 -14.45 -1.40 -6.65
CA LEU A 145 -15.39 -2.35 -6.07
C LEU A 145 -16.75 -2.27 -6.77
N ILE A 146 -17.51 -3.35 -6.74
CA ILE A 146 -18.88 -3.39 -7.31
C ILE A 146 -19.85 -2.61 -6.42
N PHE A 147 -19.54 -2.46 -5.14
CA PHE A 147 -20.34 -1.72 -4.16
C PHE A 147 -19.55 -0.51 -3.63
N GLY A 148 -20.28 0.53 -3.26
CA GLY A 148 -19.68 1.79 -2.82
C GLY A 148 -19.54 2.81 -3.96
N PRO A 149 -18.51 3.66 -3.93
CA PRO A 149 -18.25 4.62 -4.99
C PRO A 149 -18.13 3.93 -6.35
N GLN A 150 -18.77 4.51 -7.36
CA GLN A 150 -18.73 3.98 -8.73
C GLN A 150 -17.41 4.29 -9.44
N GLU A 151 -16.58 5.13 -8.85
CA GLU A 151 -15.28 5.51 -9.40
C GLU A 151 -14.17 4.67 -8.78
N PRO A 152 -13.11 4.32 -9.56
CA PRO A 152 -11.94 3.68 -9.01
C PRO A 152 -11.25 4.58 -7.99
N THR A 153 -10.67 3.95 -6.98
CA THR A 153 -9.83 4.61 -5.97
C THR A 153 -8.40 4.10 -6.08
N ALA A 154 -7.46 4.91 -5.65
CA ALA A 154 -6.06 4.56 -5.62
C ALA A 154 -5.47 4.83 -4.24
N GLY A 155 -4.45 4.08 -3.89
CA GLY A 155 -3.68 4.29 -2.68
C GLY A 155 -2.20 4.00 -2.88
N PHE A 156 -1.41 4.42 -1.91
CA PHE A 156 0.01 4.11 -1.85
C PHE A 156 0.43 3.94 -0.38
N ASP A 157 1.26 2.96 -0.16
CA ASP A 157 1.85 2.65 1.14
C ASP A 157 3.28 2.13 0.97
N ARG A 158 3.85 1.64 2.04
CA ARG A 158 5.10 0.88 2.02
C ARG A 158 4.77 -0.56 2.38
N VAL A 159 5.42 -1.48 1.70
CA VAL A 159 5.35 -2.89 2.06
C VAL A 159 6.67 -3.32 2.67
N LEU A 160 6.59 -4.02 3.79
CA LEU A 160 7.67 -4.79 4.36
C LEU A 160 7.36 -6.27 4.15
N THR A 161 8.29 -6.99 3.54
CA THR A 161 8.10 -8.41 3.24
C THR A 161 9.34 -9.22 3.55
N LEU A 162 9.15 -10.44 4.05
CA LEU A 162 10.21 -11.39 4.30
C LEU A 162 10.11 -12.54 3.30
N PHE A 163 11.23 -12.89 2.71
CA PHE A 163 11.37 -14.01 1.78
C PHE A 163 12.23 -15.11 2.37
N ARG A 164 11.83 -16.34 2.09
CA ARG A 164 12.64 -17.54 2.34
C ARG A 164 13.13 -18.14 1.03
N LYS A 165 14.37 -18.58 1.01
CA LYS A 165 14.93 -19.34 -0.11
C LYS A 165 14.49 -20.79 0.01
N THR A 166 13.68 -21.24 -0.93
CA THR A 166 13.23 -22.63 -1.08
C THR A 166 14.00 -23.32 -2.22
N PRO A 167 13.85 -24.63 -2.43
CA PRO A 167 14.42 -25.30 -3.60
C PRO A 167 13.96 -24.68 -4.94
N ASP A 168 12.75 -24.11 -4.97
CA ASP A 168 12.14 -23.49 -6.15
C ASP A 168 12.43 -21.99 -6.27
N GLY A 169 13.33 -21.44 -5.44
CA GLY A 169 13.71 -20.03 -5.41
C GLY A 169 13.15 -19.28 -4.20
N TRP A 170 13.24 -17.97 -4.25
CA TRP A 170 12.75 -17.11 -3.16
C TRP A 170 11.22 -17.06 -3.14
N ARG A 171 10.63 -17.08 -1.95
CA ARG A 171 9.19 -17.08 -1.72
C ARG A 171 8.83 -16.21 -0.53
N HIS A 172 7.72 -15.48 -0.62
CA HIS A 172 7.17 -14.75 0.52
C HIS A 172 6.84 -15.70 1.68
N ILE A 173 7.11 -15.27 2.91
CA ILE A 173 6.62 -15.89 4.15
C ILE A 173 5.92 -14.86 5.04
N LEU A 174 6.18 -13.59 4.81
CA LEU A 174 5.51 -12.46 5.45
C LEU A 174 5.31 -11.36 4.43
N TYR A 175 4.15 -10.72 4.45
CA TYR A 175 3.82 -9.51 3.71
C TYR A 175 3.05 -8.57 4.63
N ALA A 176 3.56 -7.36 4.84
CA ALA A 176 2.92 -6.38 5.70
C ALA A 176 2.83 -5.03 5.00
N GLN A 177 1.61 -4.55 4.81
CA GLN A 177 1.38 -3.17 4.40
C GLN A 177 1.59 -2.24 5.58
N CYS A 178 2.32 -1.16 5.34
CA CYS A 178 2.68 -0.16 6.34
C CYS A 178 2.15 1.20 5.88
N PRO A 179 0.85 1.48 6.06
CA PRO A 179 0.25 2.71 5.61
C PRO A 179 0.89 3.92 6.27
N LEU A 180 0.86 5.04 5.58
CA LEU A 180 1.23 6.31 6.19
C LEU A 180 0.19 6.70 7.24
N GLY A 181 0.65 7.12 8.40
CA GLY A 181 -0.24 7.78 9.35
C GLY A 181 -0.89 9.01 8.73
N PRO A 182 -2.12 9.40 9.15
CA PRO A 182 -2.88 10.48 8.53
C PRO A 182 -2.09 11.80 8.37
N GLU A 183 -1.28 12.16 9.36
CA GLU A 183 -0.44 13.37 9.31
C GLU A 183 0.64 13.26 8.22
N ALA A 184 1.30 12.11 8.11
CA ALA A 184 2.33 11.89 7.10
C ALA A 184 1.74 11.87 5.69
N TYR A 185 0.56 11.25 5.53
CA TYR A 185 -0.18 11.23 4.28
C TYR A 185 -0.57 12.64 3.83
N VAL A 186 -1.18 13.45 4.71
CA VAL A 186 -1.53 14.85 4.43
C VAL A 186 -0.29 15.69 4.09
N ARG A 187 0.84 15.45 4.76
CA ARG A 187 2.10 16.13 4.48
C ARG A 187 2.64 15.78 3.09
N ALA A 188 2.59 14.52 2.70
CA ALA A 188 2.98 14.07 1.36
C ALA A 188 2.11 14.70 0.28
N MET A 189 0.79 14.71 0.47
CA MET A 189 -0.14 15.40 -0.44
C MET A 189 0.20 16.88 -0.59
N ARG A 190 0.42 17.61 0.51
CA ARG A 190 0.76 19.04 0.47
C ARG A 190 2.03 19.33 -0.29
N LYS A 191 3.04 18.46 -0.22
CA LYS A 191 4.26 18.56 -1.04
C LYS A 191 3.94 18.50 -2.54
N GLY A 192 3.04 17.60 -2.94
CA GLY A 192 2.63 17.46 -4.33
C GLY A 192 1.91 18.68 -4.90
N PHE A 193 1.37 19.57 -4.05
CA PHE A 193 0.75 20.82 -4.49
C PHE A 193 1.74 21.99 -4.65
N VAL A 194 3.00 21.81 -4.26
CA VAL A 194 4.02 22.85 -4.45
C VAL A 194 4.31 22.96 -5.94
N ARG A 195 4.18 24.18 -6.48
CA ARG A 195 4.44 24.44 -7.89
C ARG A 195 5.93 24.24 -8.22
N PRO A 196 6.26 23.71 -9.42
CA PRO A 196 7.64 23.47 -9.82
C PRO A 196 8.54 24.72 -9.79
N ASP A 197 7.96 25.88 -10.04
CA ASP A 197 8.66 27.18 -10.08
C ASP A 197 8.89 27.82 -8.68
N PHE A 198 8.46 27.15 -7.60
CA PHE A 198 8.56 27.73 -6.25
C PHE A 198 10.00 28.02 -5.81
N GLU A 199 10.97 27.24 -6.24
CA GLU A 199 12.38 27.47 -5.94
C GLU A 199 12.91 28.73 -6.67
N GLU A 200 12.47 29.00 -7.89
CA GLU A 200 12.79 30.20 -8.63
C GLU A 200 12.15 31.43 -7.99
N PHE A 201 10.89 31.31 -7.62
CA PHE A 201 10.18 32.34 -6.86
C PHE A 201 10.92 32.68 -5.56
N LYS A 202 11.39 31.71 -4.77
CA LYS A 202 12.20 31.96 -3.57
C LYS A 202 13.48 32.76 -3.84
N LYS A 203 14.15 32.47 -4.97
CA LYS A 203 15.36 33.20 -5.36
C LYS A 203 15.07 34.67 -5.71
N SER A 204 13.88 34.96 -6.24
CA SER A 204 13.46 36.33 -6.59
C SER A 204 13.15 37.21 -5.38
N LEU A 205 13.00 36.64 -4.18
CA LEU A 205 12.74 37.36 -2.93
C LEU A 205 13.99 37.84 -2.21
N LYS A 206 15.18 37.50 -2.70
CA LYS A 206 16.49 37.92 -2.18
C LYS A 206 17.03 39.07 -2.95
#